data_33e3ac6316c9123323ef26ff273ead26
#
_entry.id   33e3ac6316c9123323ef26ff273ead26
#
_cell.length_a   1.000
_cell.length_b   1.000
_cell.length_c   1.000
_cell.angle_alpha   90.00
_cell.angle_beta   90.00
_cell.angle_gamma   90.00
#
_symmetry.space_group_name_H-M   'P 1'
#
loop_
_entity.id
_entity.type
_entity.pdbx_description
1 polymer ?
#
loop_
_entity_poly.entity_id
_entity_poly.type
_entity_poly.pdbx_seq_one_letter_code
_entity_poly.pdbx_strand_id
1 'polypeptide(L)'
;YVSKTPGRTQHINFFKLGDKGFLVDLPGYGYAKVPFQIRQHWDQLLGTYLETRQPLHGMVLIMDIRHPLTKLDRRMLDWFTPTGKPVHILLTKADKISRHQAGKILQNVINILGETYPQCSAQLFSSSSKTGINEAYAVLGNWLGLDPIPPQKKDQAALKAKKTPG
;
A
#
# COMPACT_ATOMS: atom_id res chain seq x y z
N TYR A 1 -7.05 0.67 19.57
CA TYR A 1 -5.96 0.08 20.38
C TYR A 1 -4.93 -0.55 19.43
N VAL A 2 -3.77 0.08 19.28
CA VAL A 2 -2.69 -0.46 18.44
C VAL A 2 -1.82 -1.38 19.30
N SER A 3 -1.82 -2.67 19.02
CA SER A 3 -0.98 -3.63 19.74
C SER A 3 0.49 -3.44 19.38
N LYS A 4 1.36 -3.35 20.39
CA LYS A 4 2.82 -3.30 20.21
C LYS A 4 3.44 -4.66 19.86
N THR A 5 2.67 -5.75 19.92
CA THR A 5 3.17 -7.10 19.64
C THR A 5 2.73 -7.48 18.22
N PRO A 6 3.67 -7.69 17.30
CA PRO A 6 3.37 -8.09 15.94
C PRO A 6 2.75 -9.50 15.88
N GLY A 7 1.82 -9.72 14.94
CA GLY A 7 1.20 -11.05 14.71
C GLY A 7 -0.03 -11.35 15.55
N ARG A 8 -0.60 -10.37 16.26
CA ARG A 8 -1.83 -10.55 17.05
C ARG A 8 -3.13 -10.43 16.26
N THR A 9 -3.11 -9.80 15.09
CA THR A 9 -4.30 -9.63 14.27
C THR A 9 -4.60 -10.94 13.55
N GLN A 10 -5.49 -11.74 14.09
CA GLN A 10 -6.01 -12.98 13.51
C GLN A 10 -7.33 -12.75 12.77
N HIS A 11 -7.87 -11.54 12.82
CA HIS A 11 -9.17 -11.18 12.27
C HIS A 11 -9.03 -10.16 11.16
N ILE A 12 -9.94 -10.23 10.19
CA ILE A 12 -10.10 -9.18 9.18
C ILE A 12 -10.84 -8.01 9.83
N ASN A 13 -10.25 -6.81 9.76
CA ASN A 13 -10.88 -5.60 10.28
C ASN A 13 -11.46 -4.78 9.13
N PHE A 14 -12.70 -4.32 9.31
CA PHE A 14 -13.41 -3.49 8.35
C PHE A 14 -13.52 -2.06 8.89
N PHE A 15 -12.98 -1.10 8.17
CA PHE A 15 -13.11 0.33 8.48
C PHE A 15 -14.03 0.98 7.46
N LYS A 16 -15.21 1.41 7.90
CA LYS A 16 -16.18 2.08 7.01
C LYS A 16 -15.66 3.46 6.61
N LEU A 17 -15.70 3.77 5.33
CA LEU A 17 -15.31 5.04 4.72
C LEU A 17 -16.55 5.82 4.25
N GLY A 18 -17.33 6.33 5.19
CA GLY A 18 -18.61 6.96 4.88
C GLY A 18 -19.52 6.02 4.09
N ASP A 19 -20.09 6.52 2.99
CA ASP A 19 -20.93 5.73 2.07
C ASP A 19 -20.13 5.19 0.86
N LYS A 20 -18.82 5.40 0.81
CA LYS A 20 -17.96 5.06 -0.33
C LYS A 20 -17.41 3.63 -0.29
N GLY A 21 -17.51 2.95 0.85
CA GLY A 21 -17.04 1.57 0.98
C GLY A 21 -16.30 1.28 2.27
N PHE A 22 -15.38 0.31 2.22
CA PHE A 22 -14.61 -0.13 3.38
C PHE A 22 -13.13 -0.22 3.03
N LEU A 23 -12.28 0.21 3.97
CA LEU A 23 -10.89 -0.22 4.03
C LEU A 23 -10.85 -1.52 4.83
N VAL A 24 -10.23 -2.55 4.26
CA VAL A 24 -10.12 -3.86 4.87
C VAL A 24 -8.68 -4.10 5.27
N ASP A 25 -8.44 -4.18 6.58
CA ASP A 25 -7.13 -4.52 7.13
C ASP A 25 -7.03 -6.03 7.29
N LEU A 26 -6.13 -6.60 6.53
CA LEU A 26 -5.84 -8.02 6.55
C LEU A 26 -4.69 -8.30 7.53
N PRO A 27 -4.69 -9.45 8.21
CA PRO A 27 -3.58 -9.84 9.05
C PRO A 27 -2.27 -9.86 8.24
N GLY A 28 -1.11 -9.50 8.85
CA GLY A 28 0.16 -9.39 8.14
C GLY A 28 0.67 -10.73 7.58
N TYR A 29 0.86 -10.85 6.29
CA TYR A 29 1.35 -12.05 5.60
C TYR A 29 2.86 -12.30 5.78
N GLY A 30 3.63 -11.28 6.20
CA GLY A 30 5.10 -11.29 6.25
C GLY A 30 5.71 -11.80 7.56
N TYR A 31 4.92 -12.25 8.54
CA TYR A 31 5.46 -12.67 9.83
C TYR A 31 6.03 -14.08 9.78
N ALA A 32 7.36 -14.19 9.97
CA ALA A 32 8.10 -15.45 9.99
C ALA A 32 7.68 -16.46 11.08
N LYS A 33 6.95 -16.00 12.10
CA LYS A 33 6.45 -16.82 13.22
C LYS A 33 4.98 -17.21 13.12
N VAL A 34 4.34 -17.02 11.97
CA VAL A 34 2.96 -17.46 11.79
C VAL A 34 2.96 -18.98 11.63
N PRO A 35 2.24 -19.74 12.48
CA PRO A 35 2.14 -21.19 12.37
C PRO A 35 1.65 -21.61 10.97
N PHE A 36 2.12 -22.77 10.49
CA PHE A 36 1.77 -23.29 9.16
C PHE A 36 0.25 -23.37 8.93
N GLN A 37 -0.51 -23.72 9.96
CA GLN A 37 -1.97 -23.79 9.93
C GLN A 37 -2.62 -22.42 9.64
N ILE A 38 -2.05 -21.35 10.17
CA ILE A 38 -2.52 -19.98 9.90
C ILE A 38 -2.19 -19.58 8.45
N ARG A 39 -1.07 -20.04 7.87
CA ARG A 39 -0.76 -19.82 6.45
C ARG A 39 -1.72 -20.52 5.51
N GLN A 40 -2.09 -21.77 5.80
CA GLN A 40 -3.12 -22.48 5.03
C GLN A 40 -4.49 -21.79 5.12
N HIS A 41 -4.84 -21.33 6.31
CA HIS A 41 -6.10 -20.59 6.51
C HIS A 41 -6.10 -19.25 5.76
N TRP A 42 -4.92 -18.61 5.64
CA TRP A 42 -4.70 -17.42 4.83
C TRP A 42 -4.97 -17.67 3.35
N ASP A 43 -4.39 -18.73 2.79
CA ASP A 43 -4.56 -19.08 1.39
C ASP A 43 -6.05 -19.34 1.07
N GLN A 44 -6.77 -19.99 1.98
CA GLN A 44 -8.20 -20.24 1.84
C GLN A 44 -9.05 -18.97 2.03
N LEU A 45 -8.77 -18.20 3.06
CA LEU A 45 -9.53 -17.00 3.41
C LEU A 45 -9.40 -15.91 2.36
N LEU A 46 -8.20 -15.73 1.86
CA LEU A 46 -7.91 -14.76 0.82
C LEU A 46 -8.42 -15.24 -0.54
N GLY A 47 -8.27 -16.53 -0.89
CA GLY A 47 -8.81 -17.11 -2.12
C GLY A 47 -10.33 -16.90 -2.18
N THR A 48 -11.05 -17.38 -1.19
CA THR A 48 -12.50 -17.22 -1.10
C THR A 48 -12.93 -15.75 -1.04
N TYR A 49 -12.20 -14.91 -0.28
CA TYR A 49 -12.55 -13.49 -0.13
C TYR A 49 -12.41 -12.72 -1.44
N LEU A 50 -11.35 -12.96 -2.22
CA LEU A 50 -11.14 -12.27 -3.49
C LEU A 50 -12.00 -12.80 -4.62
N GLU A 51 -12.24 -14.11 -4.66
CA GLU A 51 -13.07 -14.73 -5.69
C GLU A 51 -14.56 -14.36 -5.54
N THR A 52 -15.02 -14.16 -4.30
CA THR A 52 -16.44 -13.93 -4.01
C THR A 52 -16.83 -12.45 -3.89
N ARG A 53 -15.88 -11.53 -3.74
CA ARG A 53 -16.16 -10.10 -3.50
C ARG A 53 -16.04 -9.27 -4.76
N GLN A 54 -17.15 -9.05 -5.44
CA GLN A 54 -17.28 -8.14 -6.59
C GLN A 54 -16.92 -6.67 -6.31
N PRO A 55 -17.16 -6.10 -5.11
CA PRO A 55 -16.86 -4.68 -4.85
C PRO A 55 -15.41 -4.38 -4.45
N LEU A 56 -14.44 -5.24 -4.79
CA LEU A 56 -13.03 -4.97 -4.53
C LEU A 56 -12.49 -3.95 -5.53
N HIS A 57 -12.05 -2.79 -5.06
CA HIS A 57 -11.52 -1.71 -5.92
C HIS A 57 -10.04 -1.85 -6.22
N GLY A 58 -9.27 -2.42 -5.32
CA GLY A 58 -7.83 -2.61 -5.46
C GLY A 58 -7.18 -3.12 -4.17
N MET A 59 -5.88 -3.34 -4.21
CA MET A 59 -5.09 -3.78 -3.06
C MET A 59 -3.96 -2.80 -2.77
N VAL A 60 -3.80 -2.43 -1.49
CA VAL A 60 -2.60 -1.74 -1.01
C VAL A 60 -1.66 -2.77 -0.39
N LEU A 61 -0.47 -2.91 -0.96
CA LEU A 61 0.54 -3.84 -0.47
C LEU A 61 1.65 -3.07 0.25
N ILE A 62 1.89 -3.43 1.52
CA ILE A 62 2.85 -2.73 2.38
C ILE A 62 4.16 -3.53 2.42
N MET A 63 5.24 -2.93 1.90
CA MET A 63 6.58 -3.52 1.90
C MET A 63 7.56 -2.66 2.70
N ASP A 64 8.51 -3.28 3.40
CA ASP A 64 9.63 -2.54 4.00
C ASP A 64 10.63 -2.17 2.89
N ILE A 65 10.93 -0.88 2.74
CA ILE A 65 11.84 -0.40 1.68
C ILE A 65 13.23 -1.04 1.71
N ARG A 66 13.66 -1.53 2.86
CA ARG A 66 14.97 -2.17 3.03
C ARG A 66 15.01 -3.58 2.44
N HIS A 67 13.85 -4.21 2.27
CA HIS A 67 13.68 -5.58 1.77
C HIS A 67 12.41 -5.68 0.91
N PRO A 68 12.30 -4.92 -0.19
CA PRO A 68 11.12 -4.97 -1.04
C PRO A 68 11.09 -6.23 -1.89
N LEU A 69 9.91 -6.60 -2.36
CA LEU A 69 9.68 -7.73 -3.27
C LEU A 69 10.22 -9.06 -2.71
N THR A 70 10.01 -9.31 -1.43
CA THR A 70 10.31 -10.61 -0.82
C THR A 70 9.51 -11.72 -1.51
N LYS A 71 9.87 -12.99 -1.25
CA LYS A 71 9.11 -14.14 -1.78
C LYS A 71 7.63 -14.07 -1.42
N LEU A 72 7.29 -13.55 -0.22
CA LEU A 72 5.91 -13.40 0.22
C LEU A 72 5.20 -12.25 -0.49
N ASP A 73 5.90 -11.13 -0.72
CA ASP A 73 5.35 -10.00 -1.49
C ASP A 73 5.02 -10.44 -2.92
N ARG A 74 5.95 -11.14 -3.59
CA ARG A 74 5.73 -11.67 -4.95
C ARG A 74 4.57 -12.64 -4.99
N ARG A 75 4.48 -13.56 -4.02
CA ARG A 75 3.34 -14.48 -3.91
C ARG A 75 2.01 -13.74 -3.79
N MET A 76 1.96 -12.65 -3.02
CA MET A 76 0.76 -11.80 -2.91
C MET A 76 0.42 -11.13 -4.25
N LEU A 77 1.42 -10.67 -4.99
CA LEU A 77 1.24 -10.09 -6.31
C LEU A 77 0.74 -11.15 -7.31
N ASP A 78 1.41 -12.30 -7.40
CA ASP A 78 1.05 -13.41 -8.29
C ASP A 78 -0.39 -13.87 -8.08
N TRP A 79 -0.82 -13.82 -6.84
CA TRP A 79 -2.15 -14.25 -6.45
C TRP A 79 -3.24 -13.19 -6.69
N PHE A 80 -2.93 -11.91 -6.48
CA PHE A 80 -3.92 -10.83 -6.64
C PHE A 80 -4.04 -10.33 -8.08
N THR A 81 -2.95 -10.29 -8.83
CA THR A 81 -2.93 -9.70 -10.18
C THR A 81 -3.87 -10.37 -11.19
N PRO A 82 -4.15 -11.70 -11.11
CA PRO A 82 -5.17 -12.31 -11.96
C PRO A 82 -6.58 -11.74 -11.83
N THR A 83 -6.88 -11.04 -10.73
CA THR A 83 -8.17 -10.34 -10.56
C THR A 83 -8.35 -9.16 -11.52
N GLY A 84 -7.30 -8.71 -12.19
CA GLY A 84 -7.29 -7.51 -13.03
C GLY A 84 -7.41 -6.19 -12.27
N LYS A 85 -7.48 -6.22 -10.93
CA LYS A 85 -7.62 -5.02 -10.09
C LYS A 85 -6.25 -4.38 -9.83
N PRO A 86 -6.20 -3.04 -9.66
CA PRO A 86 -4.94 -2.35 -9.41
C PRO A 86 -4.34 -2.72 -8.05
N VAL A 87 -3.01 -2.71 -7.99
CA VAL A 87 -2.24 -2.85 -6.75
C VAL A 87 -1.38 -1.60 -6.57
N HIS A 88 -1.41 -1.03 -5.37
CA HIS A 88 -0.55 0.09 -5.02
C HIS A 88 0.39 -0.30 -3.88
N ILE A 89 1.70 -0.23 -4.14
CA ILE A 89 2.73 -0.64 -3.20
C ILE A 89 3.24 0.56 -2.42
N LEU A 90 3.16 0.49 -1.09
CA LEU A 90 3.76 1.45 -0.19
C LEU A 90 5.11 0.91 0.30
N LEU A 91 6.22 1.49 -0.19
CA LEU A 91 7.56 1.21 0.31
C LEU A 91 7.74 1.96 1.63
N THR A 92 7.37 1.30 2.72
CA THR A 92 7.35 1.90 4.06
C THR A 92 8.73 2.05 4.67
N LYS A 93 8.81 2.84 5.74
CA LYS A 93 10.07 3.16 6.45
C LYS A 93 11.10 3.87 5.57
N ALA A 94 10.65 4.65 4.60
CA ALA A 94 11.53 5.41 3.71
C ALA A 94 12.43 6.42 4.48
N ASP A 95 12.04 6.79 5.70
CA ASP A 95 12.82 7.62 6.64
C ASP A 95 14.05 6.90 7.22
N LYS A 96 14.17 5.59 7.08
CA LYS A 96 15.27 4.78 7.64
C LYS A 96 16.49 4.64 6.72
N ILE A 97 16.41 5.20 5.51
CA ILE A 97 17.50 5.20 4.53
C ILE A 97 17.64 6.59 3.90
N SER A 98 18.75 6.86 3.21
CA SER A 98 18.96 8.14 2.55
C SER A 98 17.98 8.33 1.38
N ARG A 99 17.66 9.59 1.06
CA ARG A 99 16.79 9.93 -0.08
C ARG A 99 17.30 9.34 -1.40
N HIS A 100 18.61 9.35 -1.60
CA HIS A 100 19.23 8.79 -2.80
C HIS A 100 19.01 7.27 -2.90
N GLN A 101 19.23 6.55 -1.80
CA GLN A 101 18.97 5.11 -1.75
C GLN A 101 17.48 4.79 -1.94
N ALA A 102 16.60 5.55 -1.28
CA ALA A 102 15.16 5.39 -1.43
C ALA A 102 14.71 5.57 -2.88
N GLY A 103 15.22 6.59 -3.57
CA GLY A 103 14.94 6.82 -5.00
C GLY A 103 15.42 5.68 -5.90
N LYS A 104 16.63 5.16 -5.67
CA LYS A 104 17.16 4.00 -6.42
C LYS A 104 16.32 2.76 -6.22
N ILE A 105 15.94 2.46 -4.97
CA ILE A 105 15.11 1.29 -4.65
C ILE A 105 13.74 1.43 -5.31
N LEU A 106 13.09 2.60 -5.19
CA LEU A 106 11.81 2.84 -5.82
C LEU A 106 11.87 2.62 -7.34
N GLN A 107 12.88 3.18 -8.01
CA GLN A 107 13.03 3.02 -9.46
C GLN A 107 13.23 1.55 -9.85
N ASN A 108 14.04 0.80 -9.11
CA ASN A 108 14.24 -0.62 -9.33
C ASN A 108 12.93 -1.42 -9.15
N VAL A 109 12.16 -1.11 -8.11
CA VAL A 109 10.84 -1.73 -7.88
C VAL A 109 9.89 -1.42 -9.04
N ILE A 110 9.81 -0.15 -9.47
CA ILE A 110 8.96 0.26 -10.60
C ILE A 110 9.34 -0.49 -11.88
N ASN A 111 10.63 -0.64 -12.18
CA ASN A 111 11.09 -1.37 -13.37
C ASN A 111 10.63 -2.84 -13.32
N ILE A 112 10.86 -3.53 -12.19
CA ILE A 112 10.44 -4.93 -12.01
C ILE A 112 8.91 -5.06 -12.13
N LEU A 113 8.15 -4.14 -11.54
CA LEU A 113 6.70 -4.15 -11.63
C LEU A 113 6.22 -3.94 -13.06
N GLY A 114 6.83 -3.00 -13.80
CA GLY A 114 6.47 -2.72 -15.20
C GLY A 114 6.64 -3.93 -16.11
N GLU A 115 7.69 -4.74 -15.86
CA GLU A 115 7.95 -5.96 -16.62
C GLU A 115 7.02 -7.13 -16.26
N THR A 116 6.66 -7.27 -14.97
CA THR A 116 6.00 -8.48 -14.47
C THR A 116 4.53 -8.25 -14.07
N TYR A 117 4.22 -7.06 -13.55
CA TYR A 117 2.92 -6.73 -12.96
C TYR A 117 2.44 -5.34 -13.40
N PRO A 118 2.05 -5.15 -14.67
CA PRO A 118 1.80 -3.83 -15.25
C PRO A 118 0.66 -3.03 -14.60
N GLN A 119 -0.27 -3.68 -13.88
CA GLN A 119 -1.31 -3.02 -13.11
C GLN A 119 -0.86 -2.54 -11.73
N CYS A 120 0.42 -2.77 -11.38
CA CYS A 120 0.98 -2.37 -10.10
C CYS A 120 1.67 -1.01 -10.18
N SER A 121 1.52 -0.22 -9.15
CA SER A 121 2.24 1.04 -8.93
C SER A 121 2.94 1.04 -7.58
N ALA A 122 3.96 1.86 -7.41
CA ALA A 122 4.70 1.94 -6.15
C ALA A 122 5.06 3.38 -5.80
N GLN A 123 5.15 3.66 -4.51
CA GLN A 123 5.63 4.94 -3.99
C GLN A 123 6.44 4.77 -2.70
N LEU A 124 7.21 5.79 -2.36
CA LEU A 124 7.84 5.92 -1.04
C LEU A 124 6.78 6.27 0.01
N PHE A 125 6.92 5.69 1.19
CA PHE A 125 6.02 5.98 2.30
C PHE A 125 6.74 5.97 3.65
N SER A 126 6.37 6.90 4.53
CA SER A 126 6.74 6.86 5.94
C SER A 126 5.66 7.50 6.80
N SER A 127 5.12 6.76 7.74
CA SER A 127 4.18 7.28 8.73
C SER A 127 4.85 8.24 9.72
N SER A 128 6.14 8.05 10.00
CA SER A 128 6.92 8.88 10.95
C SER A 128 7.23 10.26 10.36
N SER A 129 7.77 10.31 9.15
CA SER A 129 8.10 11.57 8.45
C SER A 129 6.96 12.15 7.63
N LYS A 130 5.81 11.46 7.56
CA LYS A 130 4.65 11.82 6.73
C LYS A 130 4.92 11.85 5.22
N THR A 131 5.99 11.22 4.77
CA THR A 131 6.34 11.10 3.35
C THR A 131 5.33 10.20 2.65
N GLY A 132 4.85 10.63 1.49
CA GLY A 132 3.97 9.82 0.62
C GLY A 132 2.51 9.75 1.04
N ILE A 133 2.07 10.48 2.07
CA ILE A 133 0.67 10.42 2.54
C ILE A 133 -0.27 11.01 1.49
N ASN A 134 0.05 12.16 0.91
CA ASN A 134 -0.81 12.82 -0.08
C ASN A 134 -0.91 12.00 -1.37
N GLU A 135 0.20 11.41 -1.80
CA GLU A 135 0.27 10.53 -2.96
C GLU A 135 -0.57 9.26 -2.75
N ALA A 136 -0.44 8.60 -1.59
CA ALA A 136 -1.25 7.44 -1.24
C ALA A 136 -2.74 7.79 -1.19
N TYR A 137 -3.07 8.95 -0.60
CA TYR A 137 -4.44 9.42 -0.55
C TYR A 137 -5.02 9.67 -1.97
N ALA A 138 -4.23 10.26 -2.86
CA ALA A 138 -4.66 10.51 -4.23
C ALA A 138 -4.98 9.21 -4.98
N VAL A 139 -4.13 8.18 -4.83
CA VAL A 139 -4.37 6.87 -5.45
C VAL A 139 -5.63 6.22 -4.89
N LEU A 140 -5.76 6.14 -3.56
CA LEU A 140 -6.93 5.52 -2.92
C LEU A 140 -8.20 6.33 -3.15
N GLY A 141 -8.10 7.66 -3.13
CA GLY A 141 -9.21 8.55 -3.45
C GLY A 141 -9.75 8.31 -4.85
N ASN A 142 -8.86 8.16 -5.82
CA ASN A 142 -9.25 7.83 -7.19
C ASN A 142 -9.99 6.48 -7.29
N TRP A 143 -9.51 5.45 -6.59
CA TRP A 143 -10.17 4.13 -6.57
C TRP A 143 -11.58 4.17 -5.94
N LEU A 144 -11.76 5.03 -4.95
CA LEU A 144 -12.99 5.14 -4.16
C LEU A 144 -13.92 6.25 -4.66
N GLY A 145 -13.55 6.98 -5.72
CA GLY A 145 -14.30 8.15 -6.21
C GLY A 145 -14.43 9.23 -5.13
N LEU A 146 -13.36 9.46 -4.34
CA LEU A 146 -13.31 10.54 -3.35
C LEU A 146 -12.83 11.83 -4.01
N ASP A 147 -13.33 12.95 -3.54
CA ASP A 147 -12.82 14.25 -3.96
C ASP A 147 -11.34 14.41 -3.57
N PRO A 148 -10.51 15.08 -4.40
CA PRO A 148 -9.15 15.39 -4.06
C PRO A 148 -9.07 16.14 -2.73
N ILE A 149 -8.06 15.80 -1.88
CA ILE A 149 -7.82 16.60 -0.68
C ILE A 149 -7.50 18.04 -1.14
N PRO A 150 -8.21 19.06 -0.62
CA PRO A 150 -7.82 20.43 -0.90
C PRO A 150 -6.38 20.65 -0.39
N PRO A 151 -5.53 21.35 -1.17
CA PRO A 151 -4.13 21.57 -0.79
C PRO A 151 -4.06 22.22 0.59
N GLN A 152 -3.25 21.64 1.48
CA GLN A 152 -3.07 22.18 2.81
C GLN A 152 -2.40 23.57 2.72
N LYS A 153 -2.69 24.47 3.69
CA LYS A 153 -2.18 25.85 3.69
C LYS A 153 -0.66 25.99 3.47
N LYS A 154 0.13 24.97 3.85
CA LYS A 154 1.58 24.93 3.60
C LYS A 154 1.94 24.77 2.12
N ASP A 155 1.15 24.03 1.36
CA ASP A 155 1.39 23.80 -0.07
C ASP A 155 1.03 25.03 -0.90
N GLN A 156 0.04 25.81 -0.44
CA GLN A 156 -0.34 27.08 -1.09
C GLN A 156 0.77 28.15 -0.97
N ALA A 157 1.53 28.17 0.12
CA ALA A 157 2.66 29.08 0.27
C ALA A 157 3.80 28.74 -0.70
N ALA A 158 4.10 27.45 -0.88
CA ALA A 158 5.12 26.99 -1.82
C ALA A 158 4.74 27.23 -3.30
N LEU A 159 3.45 27.13 -3.64
CA LEU A 159 2.94 27.42 -4.98
C LEU A 159 2.98 28.92 -5.31
N LYS A 160 2.70 29.77 -4.32
CA LYS A 160 2.77 31.24 -4.48
C LYS A 160 4.22 31.72 -4.64
N ALA A 161 5.19 31.11 -3.92
CA ALA A 161 6.60 31.46 -4.04
C ALA A 161 7.23 31.11 -5.40
N LYS A 162 6.66 30.14 -6.14
CA LYS A 162 7.09 29.77 -7.50
C LYS A 162 6.45 30.61 -8.62
N LYS A 163 5.47 31.46 -8.32
CA LYS A 163 4.74 32.27 -9.31
C LYS A 163 5.14 33.75 -9.34
N THR A 164 6.19 34.16 -8.62
CA THR A 164 6.71 35.54 -8.72
C THR A 164 7.85 35.50 -9.74
N PRO A 165 7.64 35.95 -11.01
CA PRO A 165 8.75 36.22 -11.92
C PRO A 165 9.47 37.48 -11.46
N GLY A 166 10.78 37.41 -11.32
CA GLY A 166 11.68 38.57 -11.20
C GLY A 166 11.78 39.34 -12.52
#